data_61fd4aacd63df30ce9f8458a7c871335
#
_entry.id   61fd4aacd63df30ce9f8458a7c871335
#
_cell.length_a   1.000
_cell.length_b   1.000
_cell.length_c   1.000
_cell.angle_alpha   90.00
_cell.angle_beta   90.00
_cell.angle_gamma   90.00
#
_symmetry.space_group_name_H-M   'P 1'
#
loop_
_entity.id
_entity.type
_entity.pdbx_description
1 polymer ?
#
loop_
_entity_poly.entity_id
_entity_poly.type
_entity_poly.pdbx_seq_one_letter_code
_entity_poly.pdbx_strand_id
1 'polypeptide(L)'
;GGVASVLNEIAELTQLGFELDQNTIPVDEQVEGACEMLGLDPLYVANEGLFIAVVKPAIADEFLSLLRNDENGTNAAIIGEAGTEHPGKVLLKSRIGGRRVVNYLTGEQLPRIC
;
A
#
# COMPACT_ATOMS: atom_id res chain seq x y z
N GLY A 1 -6.26 -9.63 1.96
CA GLY A 1 -5.83 -8.82 2.77
C GLY A 1 -4.90 -7.66 2.56
N GLY A 2 -5.18 -6.62 3.28
CA GLY A 2 -4.32 -5.47 3.37
C GLY A 2 -4.22 -4.63 2.11
N VAL A 3 -3.23 -3.78 2.11
CA VAL A 3 -2.95 -2.86 1.00
C VAL A 3 -2.68 -3.61 -0.30
N ALA A 4 -1.97 -4.73 -0.23
CA ALA A 4 -1.64 -5.53 -1.40
C ALA A 4 -2.89 -5.99 -2.16
N SER A 5 -3.88 -6.52 -1.46
CA SER A 5 -5.12 -6.99 -2.10
C SER A 5 -5.89 -5.85 -2.75
N VAL A 6 -6.08 -4.76 -2.02
CA VAL A 6 -6.86 -3.61 -2.52
C VAL A 6 -6.22 -3.03 -3.78
N LEU A 7 -4.91 -2.79 -3.76
CA LEU A 7 -4.21 -2.22 -4.90
C LEU A 7 -4.18 -3.16 -6.10
N ASN A 8 -4.00 -4.46 -5.87
CA ASN A 8 -4.06 -5.43 -6.96
C ASN A 8 -5.43 -5.48 -7.62
N GLU A 9 -6.51 -5.41 -6.83
CA GLU A 9 -7.86 -5.34 -7.37
C GLU A 9 -8.07 -4.10 -8.23
N ILE A 10 -7.63 -2.94 -7.76
CA ILE A 10 -7.75 -1.69 -8.50
C ILE A 10 -6.91 -1.74 -9.77
N ALA A 11 -5.68 -2.24 -9.69
CA ALA A 11 -4.80 -2.35 -10.85
C ALA A 11 -5.41 -3.26 -11.92
N GLU A 12 -5.97 -4.38 -11.52
CA GLU A 12 -6.60 -5.32 -12.44
C GLU A 12 -7.83 -4.73 -13.11
N LEU A 13 -8.69 -4.06 -12.35
CA LEU A 13 -9.91 -3.46 -12.88
C LEU A 13 -9.63 -2.27 -13.81
N THR A 14 -8.67 -1.44 -13.48
CA THR A 14 -8.37 -0.22 -14.23
C THR A 14 -7.30 -0.40 -15.29
N GLN A 15 -6.54 -1.48 -15.23
CA GLN A 15 -5.35 -1.73 -16.05
C GLN A 15 -4.28 -0.63 -15.91
N LEU A 16 -4.31 0.10 -14.79
CA LEU A 16 -3.22 0.98 -14.39
C LEU A 16 -2.14 0.19 -13.67
N GLY A 17 -0.92 0.69 -13.72
CA GLY A 17 0.17 0.20 -12.91
C GLY A 17 0.35 1.08 -11.69
N PHE A 18 0.71 0.48 -10.57
CA PHE A 18 0.99 1.20 -9.33
C PHE A 18 2.43 0.94 -8.93
N GLU A 19 3.12 2.00 -8.58
CA GLU A 19 4.47 1.89 -8.01
C GLU A 19 4.46 2.50 -6.62
N LEU A 20 4.71 1.67 -5.62
CA LEU A 20 4.77 2.06 -4.22
C LEU A 20 6.22 2.31 -3.81
N ASP A 21 6.42 3.22 -2.89
CA ASP A 21 7.72 3.45 -2.27
C ASP A 21 7.65 2.99 -0.81
N GLN A 22 8.42 1.97 -0.48
CA GLN A 22 8.44 1.40 0.88
C GLN A 22 8.78 2.45 1.94
N ASN A 23 9.63 3.41 1.61
CA ASN A 23 10.03 4.46 2.56
C ASN A 23 8.88 5.39 2.94
N THR A 24 7.85 5.50 2.11
CA THR A 24 6.74 6.42 2.33
C THR A 24 5.52 5.77 2.94
N ILE A 25 5.49 4.45 3.01
CA ILE A 25 4.35 3.72 3.57
C ILE A 25 4.46 3.73 5.09
N PRO A 26 3.50 4.37 5.79
CA PRO A 26 3.54 4.39 7.25
C PRO A 26 3.15 3.03 7.82
N VAL A 27 3.99 2.50 8.67
CA VAL A 27 3.74 1.25 9.40
C VAL A 27 4.06 1.52 10.86
N ASP A 28 3.15 1.15 11.74
CA ASP A 28 3.38 1.24 13.19
C ASP A 28 4.59 0.38 13.57
N GLU A 29 5.48 0.92 14.39
CA GLU A 29 6.71 0.22 14.81
C GLU A 29 6.43 -1.15 15.44
N GLN A 30 5.37 -1.25 16.21
CA GLN A 30 5.00 -2.52 16.84
C GLN A 30 4.55 -3.54 15.81
N VAL A 31 3.80 -3.10 14.80
CA VAL A 31 3.36 -3.95 13.70
C VAL A 31 4.55 -4.37 12.86
N GLU A 32 5.45 -3.46 12.54
CA GLU A 32 6.66 -3.76 11.77
C GLU A 32 7.53 -4.79 12.50
N GLY A 33 7.76 -4.60 13.79
CA GLY A 33 8.52 -5.54 14.61
C GLY A 33 7.88 -6.92 14.68
N ALA A 34 6.57 -6.98 14.86
CA ALA A 34 5.85 -8.26 14.87
C ALA A 34 5.93 -8.95 13.52
N CYS A 35 5.79 -8.21 12.43
CA CYS A 35 5.91 -8.77 11.08
C CYS A 35 7.30 -9.34 10.81
N GLU A 36 8.36 -8.65 11.25
CA GLU A 36 9.73 -9.14 11.12
C GLU A 36 9.92 -10.47 11.88
N MET A 37 9.42 -10.55 13.09
CA MET A 37 9.53 -11.76 13.92
C MET A 37 8.80 -12.95 13.32
N LEU A 38 7.66 -12.71 12.67
CA LEU A 38 6.81 -13.76 12.12
C LEU A 38 7.07 -14.04 10.63
N GLY A 39 7.99 -13.30 10.01
CA GLY A 39 8.23 -13.44 8.58
C GLY A 39 7.09 -12.96 7.70
N LEU A 40 6.31 -12.00 8.19
CA LEU A 40 5.17 -11.43 7.46
C LEU A 40 5.53 -10.10 6.81
N ASP A 41 4.84 -9.78 5.74
CA ASP A 41 4.94 -8.49 5.07
C ASP A 41 3.76 -7.61 5.49
N PRO A 42 4.00 -6.41 6.04
CA PRO A 42 2.91 -5.51 6.44
C PRO A 42 1.91 -5.20 5.35
N LEU A 43 2.31 -5.22 4.07
CA LEU A 43 1.40 -4.97 2.95
C LEU A 43 0.32 -6.02 2.80
N TYR A 44 0.54 -7.22 3.34
CA TYR A 44 -0.41 -8.32 3.28
C TYR A 44 -1.21 -8.50 4.56
N VAL A 45 -0.92 -7.71 5.59
CA VAL A 45 -1.66 -7.76 6.84
C VAL A 45 -2.98 -7.04 6.69
N ALA A 46 -4.07 -7.69 7.05
CA ALA A 46 -5.38 -7.08 7.01
C ALA A 46 -5.47 -5.89 7.96
N ASN A 47 -6.04 -4.81 7.48
CA ASN A 47 -6.24 -3.59 8.25
C ASN A 47 -7.68 -3.12 8.14
N GLU A 48 -8.22 -2.66 9.25
CA GLU A 48 -9.51 -2.02 9.28
C GLU A 48 -9.32 -0.54 9.65
N GLY A 49 -10.24 0.30 9.17
CA GLY A 49 -10.18 1.72 9.46
C GLY A 49 -9.17 2.50 8.64
N LEU A 50 -8.59 1.88 7.61
CA LEU A 50 -7.72 2.54 6.65
C LEU A 50 -8.40 2.67 5.30
N PHE A 51 -8.04 3.70 4.57
CA PHE A 51 -8.46 3.81 3.17
C PHE A 51 -7.30 4.26 2.29
N ILE A 52 -7.43 3.98 1.01
CA ILE A 52 -6.49 4.39 -0.02
C ILE A 52 -7.26 5.25 -1.01
N ALA A 53 -6.70 6.38 -1.38
CA ALA A 53 -7.27 7.26 -2.38
C ALA A 53 -6.28 7.41 -3.53
N VAL A 54 -6.80 7.35 -4.76
CA VAL A 54 -6.04 7.66 -5.97
C VAL A 54 -6.52 9.02 -6.44
N VAL A 55 -5.64 10.00 -6.42
CA VAL A 55 -5.98 11.38 -6.73
C VAL A 55 -5.07 11.94 -7.84
N LYS A 56 -5.54 12.97 -8.51
CA LYS A 56 -4.73 13.63 -9.53
C LYS A 56 -3.50 14.28 -8.89
N PRO A 57 -2.33 14.22 -9.54
CA PRO A 57 -1.11 14.83 -9.00
C PRO A 57 -1.27 16.30 -8.63
N ALA A 58 -2.07 17.04 -9.39
CA ALA A 58 -2.26 18.48 -9.17
C ALA A 58 -2.90 18.80 -7.81
N ILE A 59 -3.67 17.88 -7.23
CA ILE A 59 -4.36 18.10 -5.95
C ILE A 59 -3.81 17.24 -4.81
N ALA A 60 -2.81 16.41 -5.09
CA ALA A 60 -2.31 15.43 -4.12
C ALA A 60 -1.82 16.09 -2.83
N ASP A 61 -1.01 17.16 -2.92
CA ASP A 61 -0.47 17.83 -1.75
C ASP A 61 -1.55 18.53 -0.93
N GLU A 62 -2.51 19.17 -1.60
CA GLU A 62 -3.63 19.82 -0.94
C GLU A 62 -4.51 18.80 -0.22
N PHE A 63 -4.82 17.71 -0.90
CA PHE A 63 -5.60 16.62 -0.32
C PHE A 63 -4.89 16.01 0.90
N LEU A 64 -3.59 15.79 0.79
CA LEU A 64 -2.80 15.29 1.91
C LEU A 64 -2.83 16.23 3.11
N SER A 65 -2.72 17.54 2.87
CA SER A 65 -2.80 18.53 3.94
C SER A 65 -4.16 18.50 4.64
N LEU A 66 -5.24 18.37 3.89
CA LEU A 66 -6.58 18.25 4.45
C LEU A 66 -6.71 17.00 5.32
N LEU A 67 -6.18 15.88 4.86
CA LEU A 67 -6.21 14.63 5.64
C LEU A 67 -5.42 14.76 6.93
N ARG A 68 -4.23 15.35 6.88
CA ARG A 68 -3.37 15.50 8.04
C ARG A 68 -3.91 16.45 9.09
N ASN A 69 -4.80 17.35 8.72
CA ASN A 69 -5.47 18.26 9.66
C ASN A 69 -6.57 17.58 10.46
N ASP A 70 -7.04 16.42 10.01
CA ASP A 70 -7.98 15.61 10.77
C ASP A 70 -7.21 14.72 11.75
N GLU A 71 -7.71 14.60 12.98
CA GLU A 71 -7.03 13.79 14.00
C GLU A 71 -6.88 12.32 13.62
N ASN A 72 -7.75 11.81 12.77
CA ASN A 72 -7.66 10.43 12.28
C ASN A 72 -6.75 10.27 11.07
N GLY A 73 -6.34 11.38 10.46
CA GLY A 73 -5.51 11.39 9.26
C GLY A 73 -4.07 11.85 9.46
N THR A 74 -3.60 11.96 10.71
CA THR A 74 -2.26 12.49 11.00
C THR A 74 -1.13 11.72 10.36
N ASN A 75 -1.32 10.43 10.12
CA ASN A 75 -0.32 9.56 9.50
C ASN A 75 -0.55 9.35 8.00
N ALA A 76 -1.45 10.12 7.38
CA ALA A 76 -1.66 10.05 5.94
C ALA A 76 -0.36 10.36 5.19
N ALA A 77 -0.12 9.66 4.10
CA ALA A 77 1.09 9.82 3.30
C ALA A 77 0.81 9.53 1.84
N ILE A 78 1.59 10.14 0.96
CA ILE A 78 1.63 9.76 -0.44
C ILE A 78 2.57 8.56 -0.53
N ILE A 79 2.02 7.41 -0.87
CA ILE A 79 2.76 6.14 -0.83
C ILE A 79 3.23 5.64 -2.19
N GLY A 80 2.86 6.32 -3.26
CA GLY A 80 3.26 5.91 -4.59
C GLY A 80 2.49 6.62 -5.68
N GLU A 81 2.63 6.11 -6.88
CA GLU A 81 2.04 6.69 -8.09
C GLU A 81 1.30 5.63 -8.90
N ALA A 82 0.23 6.06 -9.55
CA ALA A 82 -0.47 5.27 -10.56
C ALA A 82 -0.10 5.80 -11.93
N GLY A 83 0.08 4.90 -12.88
CA GLY A 83 0.45 5.29 -14.24
C GLY A 83 0.12 4.24 -15.26
N THR A 84 0.64 4.42 -16.48
CA THR A 84 0.38 3.51 -17.60
C THR A 84 1.43 2.43 -17.76
N GLU A 85 2.53 2.52 -17.06
CA GLU A 85 3.56 1.49 -17.07
C GLU A 85 3.13 0.29 -16.23
N HIS A 86 3.48 -0.91 -16.66
CA HIS A 86 3.16 -2.16 -15.98
C HIS A 86 1.66 -2.32 -15.69
N PRO A 87 0.80 -2.23 -16.73
CA PRO A 87 -0.66 -2.27 -16.51
C PRO A 87 -1.10 -3.51 -15.75
N GLY A 88 -2.00 -3.31 -14.80
CA GLY A 88 -2.53 -4.39 -13.97
C GLY A 88 -1.59 -4.88 -12.89
N LYS A 89 -0.45 -4.23 -12.70
CA LYS A 89 0.58 -4.65 -11.74
C LYS A 89 0.76 -3.65 -10.62
N VAL A 90 1.17 -4.15 -9.48
CA VAL A 90 1.61 -3.35 -8.34
C VAL A 90 3.07 -3.66 -8.07
N LEU A 91 3.92 -2.64 -8.12
CA LEU A 91 5.34 -2.75 -7.84
C LEU A 91 5.67 -2.04 -6.53
N LEU A 92 6.65 -2.54 -5.83
CA LEU A 92 7.19 -1.92 -4.63
C LEU A 92 8.66 -1.62 -4.84
N LYS A 93 9.03 -0.36 -4.70
CA LYS A 93 10.42 0.06 -4.60
C LYS A 93 10.85 -0.13 -3.15
N SER A 94 11.80 -1.01 -2.92
CA SER A 94 12.29 -1.30 -1.58
C SER A 94 13.20 -0.19 -1.05
N ARG A 95 13.44 -0.20 0.25
CA ARG A 95 14.35 0.75 0.91
C ARG A 95 15.78 0.68 0.39
N ILE A 96 16.17 -0.47 -0.12
CA ILE A 96 17.52 -0.68 -0.67
C ILE A 96 17.57 -0.45 -2.18
N GLY A 97 16.49 0.04 -2.78
CA GLY A 97 16.45 0.44 -4.19
C GLY A 97 15.96 -0.60 -5.18
N GLY A 98 15.81 -1.86 -4.77
CA GLY A 98 15.25 -2.89 -5.63
C GLY A 98 13.74 -2.74 -5.81
N ARG A 99 13.22 -3.29 -6.90
CA ARG A 99 11.78 -3.32 -7.16
C ARG A 99 11.29 -4.75 -7.20
N ARG A 100 10.11 -4.99 -6.68
CA ARG A 100 9.45 -6.29 -6.75
C ARG A 100 7.97 -6.14 -7.06
N VAL A 101 7.40 -7.18 -7.65
CA VAL A 101 5.97 -7.24 -7.89
C VAL A 101 5.26 -7.63 -6.60
N VAL A 102 4.23 -6.87 -6.24
CA VAL A 102 3.36 -7.19 -5.11
C VAL A 102 2.16 -7.94 -5.66
N ASN A 103 2.13 -9.24 -5.46
CA ASN A 103 1.09 -10.10 -5.99
C ASN A 103 -0.06 -10.28 -5.00
N TYR A 104 -1.21 -10.76 -5.50
CA TYR A 104 -2.23 -11.30 -4.62
C TYR A 104 -1.67 -12.47 -3.83
N LEU A 105 -2.12 -12.59 -2.58
CA LEU A 105 -1.92 -13.83 -1.86
C LEU A 105 -2.94 -14.85 -2.34
N THR A 106 -2.47 -16.07 -2.58
CA THR A 106 -3.35 -17.20 -2.85
C THR A 106 -3.97 -17.68 -1.55
N GLY A 107 -5.07 -18.42 -1.64
CA GLY A 107 -5.73 -18.98 -0.46
C GLY A 107 -4.83 -19.83 0.43
N GLU A 108 -3.85 -20.46 -0.17
CA GLU A 108 -2.87 -21.30 0.55
C GLU A 108 -1.88 -20.50 1.39
N GLN A 109 -1.63 -19.25 0.99
CA GLN A 109 -0.68 -18.36 1.66
C GLN A 109 -1.36 -17.48 2.71
N LEU A 110 -2.68 -17.37 2.65
CA LEU A 110 -3.42 -16.53 3.58
C LEU A 110 -3.57 -17.22 4.93
N PRO A 111 -3.37 -16.48 6.03
CA PRO A 111 -3.76 -17.00 7.33
C PRO A 111 -5.24 -17.36 7.35
N ARG A 112 -5.56 -18.47 7.96
CA ARG A 112 -6.95 -18.92 8.08
C ARG A 112 -7.71 -18.22 9.19
N ILE A 113 -7.03 -17.44 9.97
CA ILE A 113 -7.60 -16.72 11.11
C ILE A 113 -7.91 -15.30 10.63
N CYS A 114 -9.13 -14.90 10.83
CA CYS A 114 -9.59 -13.57 10.44
C CYS A 114 -9.35 -12.55 11.56
#